data_b3a6b465ab4bd3d90f58276f4a226630
#
_entry.id   b3a6b465ab4bd3d90f58276f4a226630
#
_cell.length_a   1.000
_cell.length_b   1.000
_cell.length_c   1.000
_cell.angle_alpha   90.00
_cell.angle_beta   90.00
_cell.angle_gamma   90.00
#
_symmetry.space_group_name_H-M   'P 1'
#
loop_
_entity.id
_entity.type
_entity.pdbx_description
1 polymer ?
#
loop_
_entity_poly.entity_id
_entity_poly.type
_entity_poly.pdbx_seq_one_letter_code
_entity_poly.pdbx_strand_id
1 'polypeptide(L)'
;MANKIILIMAINLFVAVALAVFNFIYIQKKVDIRAPNDATPFQVTEKAQGRIVSMQQTSVFLNNNPVVAFTLEINARRKQFTIADYREVVLYIAMSRYEENGVYSLLLGENDRDVAFEKDSFGYPIRFHQVL
;
A
#
# COMPACT_ATOMS: atom_id res chain seq x y z
N MET A 1 -41.91 5.20 -33.82
CA MET A 1 -40.97 6.27 -33.43
C MET A 1 -40.72 6.31 -31.94
N ALA A 2 -41.68 6.15 -31.06
CA ALA A 2 -41.46 6.14 -29.61
C ALA A 2 -40.53 5.02 -29.14
N ASN A 3 -40.56 3.86 -29.76
CA ASN A 3 -39.73 2.69 -29.38
C ASN A 3 -38.23 2.91 -29.63
N LYS A 4 -37.86 3.68 -30.64
CA LYS A 4 -36.43 3.98 -30.92
C LYS A 4 -35.85 4.95 -29.89
N ILE A 5 -36.61 5.93 -29.44
CA ILE A 5 -36.19 6.89 -28.43
C ILE A 5 -36.01 6.18 -27.08
N ILE A 6 -36.93 5.31 -26.70
CA ILE A 6 -36.86 4.52 -25.47
C ILE A 6 -35.64 3.60 -25.51
N LEU A 7 -35.36 2.96 -26.65
CA LEU A 7 -34.19 2.09 -26.78
C LEU A 7 -32.89 2.84 -26.67
N ILE A 8 -32.76 4.04 -27.26
CA ILE A 8 -31.57 4.88 -27.17
C ILE A 8 -31.36 5.34 -25.74
N MET A 9 -32.42 5.75 -25.03
CA MET A 9 -32.34 6.14 -23.63
C MET A 9 -31.92 4.98 -22.73
N ALA A 10 -32.44 3.78 -22.98
CA ALA A 10 -32.08 2.58 -22.24
C ALA A 10 -30.62 2.20 -22.45
N ILE A 11 -30.09 2.31 -23.67
CA ILE A 11 -28.69 2.04 -23.98
C ILE A 11 -27.78 3.07 -23.29
N ASN A 12 -28.13 4.35 -23.33
CA ASN A 12 -27.37 5.40 -22.67
C ASN A 12 -27.31 5.21 -21.14
N LEU A 13 -28.45 4.84 -20.56
CA LEU A 13 -28.49 4.54 -19.12
C LEU A 13 -27.61 3.33 -18.77
N PHE A 14 -27.68 2.27 -19.57
CA PHE A 14 -26.86 1.08 -19.36
C PHE A 14 -25.36 1.39 -19.43
N VAL A 15 -24.93 2.17 -20.42
CA VAL A 15 -23.53 2.59 -20.57
C VAL A 15 -23.08 3.44 -19.39
N ALA A 16 -23.92 4.37 -18.92
CA ALA A 16 -23.59 5.21 -17.77
C ALA A 16 -23.40 4.37 -16.50
N VAL A 17 -24.28 3.40 -16.25
CA VAL A 17 -24.17 2.50 -15.10
C VAL A 17 -22.93 1.62 -15.21
N ALA A 18 -22.65 1.07 -16.40
CA ALA A 18 -21.46 0.25 -16.63
C ALA A 18 -20.17 1.02 -16.38
N LEU A 19 -20.09 2.28 -16.83
CA LEU A 19 -18.92 3.14 -16.57
C LEU A 19 -18.77 3.47 -15.10
N ALA A 20 -19.86 3.73 -14.39
CA ALA A 20 -19.81 4.02 -12.94
C ALA A 20 -19.32 2.79 -12.16
N VAL A 21 -19.81 1.60 -12.48
CA VAL A 21 -19.36 0.35 -11.86
C VAL A 21 -17.89 0.07 -12.16
N PHE A 22 -17.49 0.27 -13.41
CA PHE A 22 -16.09 0.08 -13.82
C PHE A 22 -15.16 1.02 -13.08
N ASN A 23 -15.51 2.30 -12.99
CA ASN A 23 -14.72 3.28 -12.23
C ASN A 23 -14.63 2.92 -10.75
N PHE A 24 -15.73 2.46 -10.16
CA PHE A 24 -15.76 2.05 -8.76
C PHE A 24 -14.80 0.87 -8.51
N ILE A 25 -14.86 -0.16 -9.36
CA ILE A 25 -13.97 -1.33 -9.26
C ILE A 25 -12.50 -0.92 -9.47
N TYR A 26 -12.24 -0.07 -10.45
CA TYR A 26 -10.89 0.42 -10.76
C TYR A 26 -10.31 1.23 -9.61
N ILE A 27 -11.11 2.10 -9.00
CA ILE A 27 -10.68 2.89 -7.83
C ILE A 27 -10.38 1.96 -6.66
N GLN A 28 -11.21 0.96 -6.40
CA GLN A 28 -10.95 0.01 -5.31
C GLN A 28 -9.67 -0.78 -5.52
N LYS A 29 -9.36 -1.17 -6.75
CA LYS A 29 -8.10 -1.88 -7.06
C LYS A 29 -6.86 -1.02 -6.87
N LYS A 30 -6.98 0.31 -7.00
CA LYS A 30 -5.86 1.23 -6.81
C LYS A 30 -5.61 1.61 -5.36
N VAL A 31 -6.56 1.38 -4.47
CA VAL A 31 -6.47 1.84 -3.08
C VAL A 31 -6.03 0.70 -2.17
N ASP A 32 -4.90 0.08 -2.49
CA ASP A 32 -4.21 -0.77 -1.51
C ASP A 32 -3.12 0.07 -0.83
N ILE A 33 -3.55 1.21 -0.28
CA ILE A 33 -2.68 2.14 0.44
C ILE A 33 -2.99 1.99 1.92
N ARG A 34 -1.98 1.59 2.68
CA ARG A 34 -2.13 1.42 4.12
C ARG A 34 -2.02 2.75 4.84
N ALA A 35 -2.98 3.05 5.70
CA ALA A 35 -2.92 4.23 6.55
C ALA A 35 -1.86 4.05 7.65
N PRO A 36 -1.27 5.16 8.16
CA PRO A 36 -0.10 5.08 9.06
C PRO A 36 -0.35 4.35 10.37
N ASN A 37 -1.58 4.43 10.90
CA ASN A 37 -1.94 3.85 12.19
C ASN A 37 -3.01 2.77 12.10
N ASP A 38 -3.29 2.29 10.88
CA ASP A 38 -4.26 1.23 10.70
C ASP A 38 -3.72 -0.10 11.23
N ALA A 39 -4.64 -0.89 11.78
CA ALA A 39 -4.34 -2.27 12.09
C ALA A 39 -3.88 -2.99 10.81
N THR A 40 -2.92 -3.86 10.96
CA THR A 40 -2.44 -4.68 9.85
C THR A 40 -3.60 -5.45 9.23
N PRO A 41 -3.90 -5.30 7.91
CA PRO A 41 -5.07 -5.92 7.29
C PRO A 41 -4.92 -7.42 7.07
N PHE A 42 -3.80 -8.00 7.45
CA PHE A 42 -3.54 -9.43 7.36
C PHE A 42 -3.09 -9.95 8.72
N GLN A 43 -3.19 -11.26 8.90
CA GLN A 43 -2.70 -11.90 10.10
C GLN A 43 -1.16 -12.00 10.01
N VAL A 44 -0.48 -11.44 11.01
CA VAL A 44 0.98 -11.48 11.07
C VAL A 44 1.43 -12.89 11.44
N THR A 45 2.25 -13.50 10.59
CA THR A 45 2.80 -14.84 10.80
C THR A 45 4.25 -14.80 11.26
N GLU A 46 5.00 -13.76 10.87
CA GLU A 46 6.39 -13.61 11.29
C GLU A 46 6.84 -12.15 11.19
N LYS A 47 7.96 -11.85 11.84
CA LYS A 47 8.69 -10.61 11.65
C LYS A 47 9.91 -10.90 10.81
N ALA A 48 10.26 -9.96 9.94
CA ALA A 48 11.39 -10.09 9.04
C ALA A 48 12.20 -8.81 9.00
N GLN A 49 13.40 -8.94 8.46
CA GLN A 49 14.30 -7.82 8.21
C GLN A 49 14.05 -7.32 6.78
N GLY A 50 13.87 -6.01 6.62
CA GLY A 50 13.70 -5.40 5.31
C GLY A 50 14.62 -4.22 5.11
N ARG A 51 15.31 -4.20 3.98
CA ARG A 51 16.15 -3.09 3.56
C ARG A 51 15.41 -2.26 2.51
N ILE A 52 15.39 -0.95 2.70
CA ILE A 52 14.83 -0.04 1.70
C ILE A 52 15.86 0.10 0.57
N VAL A 53 15.56 -0.49 -0.58
CA VAL A 53 16.40 -0.35 -1.78
C VAL A 53 16.20 1.02 -2.39
N SER A 54 14.95 1.44 -2.50
CA SER A 54 14.58 2.77 -2.98
C SER A 54 13.27 3.21 -2.34
N MET A 55 13.09 4.50 -2.21
CA MET A 55 11.84 5.09 -1.77
C MET A 55 11.57 6.34 -2.59
N GLN A 56 10.31 6.53 -2.97
CA GLN A 56 9.90 7.68 -3.76
C GLN A 56 8.57 8.20 -3.25
N GLN A 57 8.54 9.47 -2.92
CA GLN A 57 7.29 10.13 -2.57
C GLN A 57 6.45 10.27 -3.84
N THR A 58 5.20 9.79 -3.76
CA THR A 58 4.25 9.96 -4.85
C THR A 58 3.56 11.32 -4.73
N SER A 59 2.75 11.68 -5.72
CA SER A 59 1.95 12.91 -5.68
C SER A 59 0.66 12.76 -4.86
N VAL A 60 0.41 11.60 -4.29
CA VAL A 60 -0.80 11.31 -3.52
C VAL A 60 -0.57 11.63 -2.04
N PHE A 61 -1.53 12.33 -1.44
CA PHE A 61 -1.55 12.65 -0.01
C PHE A 61 -2.86 12.19 0.59
N LEU A 62 -2.80 11.61 1.78
CA LEU A 62 -3.97 11.27 2.58
C LEU A 62 -3.84 11.97 3.93
N ASN A 63 -4.84 12.81 4.27
CA ASN A 63 -4.82 13.61 5.50
C ASN A 63 -3.52 14.41 5.67
N ASN A 64 -3.02 15.01 4.58
CA ASN A 64 -1.77 15.77 4.52
C ASN A 64 -0.50 14.93 4.73
N ASN A 65 -0.62 13.62 4.70
CA ASN A 65 0.54 12.72 4.78
C ASN A 65 0.82 12.12 3.39
N PRO A 66 2.08 12.09 2.95
CA PRO A 66 2.41 11.58 1.62
C PRO A 66 2.30 10.06 1.55
N VAL A 67 1.90 9.57 0.38
CA VAL A 67 2.03 8.17 0.02
C VAL A 67 3.42 7.96 -0.56
N VAL A 68 4.16 7.02 -0.01
CA VAL A 68 5.53 6.71 -0.44
C VAL A 68 5.55 5.32 -1.05
N ALA A 69 6.19 5.20 -2.20
CA ALA A 69 6.42 3.93 -2.87
C ALA A 69 7.82 3.41 -2.50
N PHE A 70 7.87 2.20 -1.99
CA PHE A 70 9.11 1.55 -1.56
C PHE A 70 9.43 0.34 -2.41
N THR A 71 10.70 0.13 -2.68
CA THR A 71 11.22 -1.17 -3.08
C THR A 71 11.95 -1.76 -1.89
N LEU A 72 11.52 -2.92 -1.45
CA LEU A 72 12.02 -3.57 -0.24
C LEU A 72 12.69 -4.90 -0.59
N GLU A 73 13.89 -5.09 -0.07
CA GLU A 73 14.56 -6.37 -0.07
C GLU A 73 14.34 -7.02 1.28
N ILE A 74 13.60 -8.14 1.28
CA ILE A 74 13.10 -8.77 2.50
C ILE A 74 13.88 -10.04 2.76
N ASN A 75 14.43 -10.13 3.96
CA ASN A 75 15.11 -11.31 4.45
C ASN A 75 14.25 -11.95 5.52
N ALA A 76 13.47 -12.94 5.13
CA ALA A 76 12.60 -13.70 6.02
C ALA A 76 13.29 -15.01 6.44
N ARG A 77 12.70 -15.66 7.43
CA ARG A 77 13.29 -16.87 8.02
C ARG A 77 13.55 -17.99 7.01
N ARG A 78 12.69 -18.13 5.99
CA ARG A 78 12.76 -19.24 5.04
C ARG A 78 13.08 -18.81 3.62
N LYS A 79 13.02 -17.51 3.32
CA LYS A 79 13.27 -17.03 1.97
C LYS A 79 13.69 -15.57 1.97
N GLN A 80 14.39 -15.19 0.91
CA GLN A 80 14.69 -13.81 0.60
C GLN A 80 13.94 -13.43 -0.66
N PHE A 81 13.33 -12.27 -0.68
CA PHE A 81 12.59 -11.80 -1.84
C PHE A 81 12.55 -10.27 -1.87
N THR A 82 12.21 -9.74 -3.03
CA THR A 82 12.11 -8.30 -3.24
C THR A 82 10.67 -7.95 -3.63
N ILE A 83 10.13 -6.92 -2.99
CA ILE A 83 8.84 -6.35 -3.37
C ILE A 83 9.09 -4.98 -3.95
N ALA A 84 8.62 -4.76 -5.18
CA ALA A 84 8.64 -3.45 -5.84
C ALA A 84 7.28 -2.78 -5.67
N ASP A 85 7.31 -1.44 -5.60
CA ASP A 85 6.11 -0.61 -5.55
C ASP A 85 5.18 -0.92 -4.37
N TYR A 86 5.74 -1.19 -3.21
CA TYR A 86 4.98 -1.25 -1.98
C TYR A 86 4.66 0.17 -1.53
N ARG A 87 3.37 0.50 -1.43
CA ARG A 87 2.93 1.85 -1.12
C ARG A 87 2.33 1.93 0.27
N GLU A 88 2.76 2.94 1.01
CA GLU A 88 2.28 3.18 2.36
C GLU A 88 2.16 4.69 2.61
N VAL A 89 1.13 5.08 3.37
CA VAL A 89 1.04 6.45 3.86
C VAL A 89 2.04 6.62 4.99
N VAL A 90 2.94 7.56 4.84
CA VAL A 90 3.96 7.87 5.85
C VAL A 90 3.58 9.19 6.52
N LEU A 91 3.53 9.19 7.85
CA LEU A 91 3.32 10.44 8.59
C LEU A 91 4.41 11.44 8.22
N TYR A 92 4.03 12.67 7.94
CA TYR A 92 4.97 13.70 7.53
C TYR A 92 6.13 13.85 8.53
N ILE A 93 5.81 13.79 9.81
CA ILE A 93 6.82 13.88 10.89
C ILE A 93 7.74 12.67 10.94
N ALA A 94 7.33 11.53 10.37
CA ALA A 94 8.11 10.30 10.35
C ALA A 94 8.97 10.14 9.10
N MET A 95 8.83 11.02 8.11
CA MET A 95 9.53 10.90 6.82
C MET A 95 11.05 10.78 6.98
N SER A 96 11.64 11.54 7.91
CA SER A 96 13.07 11.52 8.14
C SER A 96 13.60 10.22 8.77
N ARG A 97 12.69 9.38 9.25
CA ARG A 97 13.03 8.08 9.85
C ARG A 97 13.19 6.96 8.84
N TYR A 98 12.76 7.19 7.60
CA TYR A 98 12.89 6.24 6.50
C TYR A 98 14.09 6.65 5.66
N GLU A 99 15.04 5.73 5.50
CA GLU A 99 16.28 6.00 4.75
C GLU A 99 16.54 4.89 3.74
N GLU A 100 17.00 5.26 2.56
CA GLU A 100 17.50 4.26 1.60
C GLU A 100 18.68 3.51 2.20
N ASN A 101 18.73 2.21 1.95
CA ASN A 101 19.68 1.27 2.54
C ASN A 101 19.53 1.04 4.05
N GLY A 102 18.57 1.72 4.69
CA GLY A 102 18.22 1.43 6.08
C GLY A 102 17.53 0.08 6.20
N VAL A 103 17.75 -0.58 7.34
CA VAL A 103 17.19 -1.90 7.63
C VAL A 103 16.16 -1.76 8.74
N TYR A 104 14.96 -2.27 8.47
CA TYR A 104 13.80 -2.10 9.34
C TYR A 104 13.14 -3.44 9.66
N SER A 105 12.40 -3.47 10.76
CA SER A 105 11.57 -4.60 11.12
C SER A 105 10.27 -4.56 10.31
N LEU A 106 9.95 -5.67 9.66
CA LEU A 106 8.74 -5.82 8.87
C LEU A 106 7.85 -6.91 9.46
N LEU A 107 6.54 -6.71 9.32
CA LEU A 107 5.53 -7.70 9.65
C LEU A 107 5.09 -8.39 8.37
N LEU A 108 5.13 -9.71 8.36
CA LEU A 108 4.77 -10.52 7.20
C LEU A 108 3.54 -11.37 7.50
N GLY A 109 2.72 -11.61 6.47
CA GLY A 109 1.61 -12.53 6.50
C GLY A 109 1.87 -13.76 5.64
N GLU A 110 0.81 -14.51 5.33
CA GLU A 110 0.92 -15.74 4.55
C GLU A 110 1.29 -15.49 3.08
N ASN A 111 0.81 -14.40 2.52
CA ASN A 111 1.05 -14.05 1.11
C ASN A 111 2.30 -13.18 0.98
N ASP A 112 2.98 -13.29 -0.16
CA ASP A 112 4.21 -12.52 -0.40
C ASP A 112 4.01 -11.01 -0.40
N ARG A 113 2.78 -10.53 -0.60
CA ARG A 113 2.44 -9.12 -0.55
C ARG A 113 1.92 -8.67 0.81
N ASP A 114 1.80 -9.57 1.76
CA ASP A 114 1.39 -9.24 3.12
C ASP A 114 2.60 -8.70 3.89
N VAL A 115 2.92 -7.45 3.66
CA VAL A 115 4.08 -6.77 4.21
C VAL A 115 3.66 -5.45 4.83
N ALA A 116 4.20 -5.13 5.99
CA ALA A 116 4.02 -3.83 6.63
C ALA A 116 5.26 -3.49 7.44
N PHE A 117 5.59 -2.20 7.52
CA PHE A 117 6.59 -1.75 8.49
C PHE A 117 6.04 -1.90 9.90
N GLU A 118 6.83 -2.48 10.79
CA GLU A 118 6.52 -2.45 12.22
C GLU A 118 6.78 -1.04 12.73
N LYS A 119 5.79 -0.48 13.44
CA LYS A 119 5.86 0.90 13.92
C LYS A 119 5.68 0.97 15.43
N ASP A 120 6.29 1.98 16.03
CA ASP A 120 6.08 2.27 17.45
C ASP A 120 4.75 3.02 17.66
N SER A 121 4.46 3.39 18.91
CA SER A 121 3.22 4.09 19.27
C SER A 121 3.10 5.48 18.64
N PHE A 122 4.20 6.06 18.17
CA PHE A 122 4.23 7.37 17.52
C PHE A 122 4.11 7.26 15.99
N GLY A 123 4.05 6.06 15.44
CA GLY A 123 4.00 5.84 13.99
C GLY A 123 5.37 5.86 13.32
N TYR A 124 6.45 5.79 14.06
CA TYR A 124 7.80 5.71 13.50
C TYR A 124 8.17 4.26 13.18
N PRO A 125 8.87 4.00 12.07
CA PRO A 125 9.30 2.65 11.76
C PRO A 125 10.36 2.19 12.75
N ILE A 126 10.27 0.92 13.13
CA ILE A 126 11.23 0.31 14.05
C ILE A 126 12.41 -0.21 13.22
N ARG A 127 13.60 0.25 13.54
CA ARG A 127 14.81 -0.25 12.89
C ARG A 127 15.12 -1.66 13.38
N PHE A 128 15.60 -2.47 12.47
CA PHE A 128 16.07 -3.80 12.82
C PHE A 128 17.49 -3.67 13.38
N HIS A 129 17.63 -3.98 14.67
CA HIS A 129 18.93 -4.01 15.32
C HIS A 129 19.42 -5.45 15.35
N GLN A 130 20.47 -5.70 14.58
CA GLN A 130 21.16 -6.95 14.69
C GLN A 130 22.06 -6.87 15.94
N VAL A 131 21.71 -7.64 16.97
CA VAL A 131 22.56 -7.77 18.14
C VAL A 131 23.70 -8.67 17.75
N LEU A 132 24.87 -8.07 17.64
CA LEU A 132 26.10 -8.83 17.45
C LEU A 132 26.58 -9.43 18.77
#